data_4d140f0024d768986e7d9ef39d6c70fd
#
_entry.id   4d140f0024d768986e7d9ef39d6c70fd
#
_cell.length_a   1.000
_cell.length_b   1.000
_cell.length_c   1.000
_cell.angle_alpha   90.00
_cell.angle_beta   90.00
_cell.angle_gamma   90.00
#
_symmetry.space_group_name_H-M   'P 1'
#
loop_
_entity.id
_entity.type
_entity.pdbx_description
1 polymer ?
#
loop_
_entity_poly.entity_id
_entity_poly.type
_entity_poly.pdbx_seq_one_letter_code
_entity_poly.pdbx_strand_id
1 'polypeptide(L)'
;ERKKTVAGIIAVVLVAGLCFALPTYSFAFWESDLALEDESIYNYLQVKDDDHTTTLSTNVLFGVQSVQNKDGKLTGMYYDYALAAPCMAGMDGTDNTGRSAMILGMGSGTYAGYCVRYFPGMTVQGAEIDGKIADIARTYFGLPEEVEVAVADGRAYLTASEEKFDVIMVDAYQDITIPFQLSSREFFAAVAEHLKPEGVMVVNLNMTSREDGSINQYLCDTMASVFAYTYLADVPGNTNTEVFCTNAPGLPERFAASRAALTDGDYAAMMAEVAADLTVYTGGDCLLTDDRAPVEVLGMRVLDELIAGELDYYRENFSLQEILGMLG
;
A
#
# COMPACT_ATOMS: atom_id res chain seq x y z
N GLU A 1 56.39 -8.22 8.55
CA GLU A 1 55.58 -8.35 7.32
C GLU A 1 55.09 -9.78 7.08
N ARG A 2 55.99 -10.79 7.03
CA ARG A 2 55.64 -12.17 6.75
C ARG A 2 54.59 -12.78 7.70
N LYS A 3 54.60 -12.43 9.00
CA LYS A 3 53.59 -12.87 9.97
C LYS A 3 52.20 -12.23 9.72
N LYS A 4 52.17 -10.99 9.30
CA LYS A 4 50.91 -10.31 8.96
C LYS A 4 50.29 -10.87 7.67
N THR A 5 51.12 -11.19 6.67
CA THR A 5 50.68 -11.82 5.43
C THR A 5 50.11 -13.25 5.69
N VAL A 6 50.77 -14.03 6.53
CA VAL A 6 50.30 -15.38 6.92
C VAL A 6 48.98 -15.29 7.69
N ALA A 7 48.87 -14.38 8.64
CA ALA A 7 47.61 -14.15 9.38
C ALA A 7 46.48 -13.73 8.45
N GLY A 8 46.74 -12.86 7.46
CA GLY A 8 45.75 -12.45 6.44
C GLY A 8 45.30 -13.65 5.58
N ILE A 9 46.21 -14.50 5.14
CA ILE A 9 45.85 -15.70 4.38
C ILE A 9 45.00 -16.66 5.22
N ILE A 10 45.36 -16.87 6.48
CA ILE A 10 44.55 -17.70 7.40
C ILE A 10 43.16 -17.12 7.59
N ALA A 11 43.05 -15.82 7.78
CA ALA A 11 41.74 -15.17 7.91
C ALA A 11 40.87 -15.35 6.65
N VAL A 12 41.44 -15.16 5.46
CA VAL A 12 40.73 -15.38 4.18
C VAL A 12 40.25 -16.81 4.02
N VAL A 13 41.14 -17.79 4.37
CA VAL A 13 40.80 -19.21 4.30
C VAL A 13 39.72 -19.58 5.31
N LEU A 14 39.76 -19.00 6.52
CA LEU A 14 38.72 -19.20 7.54
C LEU A 14 37.37 -18.62 7.10
N VAL A 15 37.36 -17.40 6.56
CA VAL A 15 36.13 -16.77 6.04
C VAL A 15 35.56 -17.58 4.86
N ALA A 16 36.42 -17.97 3.91
CA ALA A 16 36.00 -18.81 2.80
C ALA A 16 35.48 -20.18 3.29
N GLY A 17 36.16 -20.78 4.26
CA GLY A 17 35.72 -22.05 4.88
C GLY A 17 34.37 -21.91 5.60
N LEU A 18 34.16 -20.82 6.31
CA LEU A 18 32.86 -20.49 6.95
C LEU A 18 31.76 -20.27 5.90
N CYS A 19 32.03 -19.54 4.83
CA CYS A 19 31.08 -19.35 3.74
C CYS A 19 30.69 -20.66 3.05
N PHE A 20 31.59 -21.63 2.96
CA PHE A 20 31.29 -22.95 2.41
C PHE A 20 30.62 -23.90 3.42
N ALA A 21 30.95 -23.78 4.72
CA ALA A 21 30.44 -24.66 5.77
C ALA A 21 29.06 -24.21 6.31
N LEU A 22 28.76 -22.93 6.16
CA LEU A 22 27.49 -22.32 6.55
C LEU A 22 26.84 -21.69 5.29
N PRO A 23 26.37 -22.49 4.34
CA PRO A 23 25.64 -21.96 3.20
C PRO A 23 24.31 -21.41 3.73
N THR A 24 24.29 -20.14 4.06
CA THR A 24 23.03 -19.40 4.26
C THR A 24 22.48 -19.08 2.88
N TYR A 25 21.53 -19.87 2.41
CA TYR A 25 20.77 -19.57 1.20
C TYR A 25 19.69 -18.53 1.44
N SER A 26 19.52 -18.08 2.68
CA SER A 26 18.55 -17.14 3.16
C SER A 26 19.27 -15.93 3.76
N PHE A 27 18.88 -14.72 3.35
CA PHE A 27 19.34 -13.50 3.99
C PHE A 27 18.70 -13.39 5.39
N ALA A 28 17.43 -13.76 5.51
CA ALA A 28 16.69 -13.78 6.77
C ALA A 28 16.91 -15.10 7.55
N PHE A 29 18.17 -15.49 7.77
CA PHE A 29 18.53 -16.74 8.45
C PHE A 29 17.96 -16.88 9.87
N TRP A 30 17.44 -15.78 10.44
CA TRP A 30 16.76 -15.75 11.74
C TRP A 30 15.25 -16.06 11.64
N GLU A 31 14.69 -16.08 10.42
CA GLU A 31 13.29 -16.43 10.16
C GLU A 31 13.18 -17.91 9.81
N SER A 32 12.35 -18.67 10.53
CA SER A 32 12.24 -20.12 10.34
C SER A 32 11.05 -20.56 9.48
N ASP A 33 10.06 -19.66 9.25
CA ASP A 33 8.74 -20.02 8.73
C ASP A 33 8.40 -19.29 7.43
N LEU A 34 9.43 -19.00 6.60
CA LEU A 34 9.22 -18.39 5.29
C LEU A 34 8.78 -19.44 4.26
N ALA A 35 7.63 -19.20 3.63
CA ALA A 35 7.18 -19.97 2.46
C ALA A 35 7.94 -19.56 1.19
N LEU A 36 8.34 -18.28 1.12
CA LEU A 36 9.16 -17.73 0.05
C LEU A 36 10.09 -16.66 0.62
N GLU A 37 11.35 -16.70 0.18
CA GLU A 37 12.30 -15.61 0.27
C GLU A 37 12.89 -15.38 -1.12
N ASP A 38 12.78 -14.16 -1.64
CA ASP A 38 13.27 -13.82 -2.97
C ASP A 38 13.68 -12.34 -3.05
N GLU A 39 14.30 -11.94 -4.14
CA GLU A 39 14.74 -10.57 -4.38
C GLU A 39 14.43 -10.18 -5.83
N SER A 40 13.79 -9.05 -6.03
CA SER A 40 13.59 -8.42 -7.32
C SER A 40 14.55 -7.24 -7.50
N ILE A 41 14.46 -6.54 -8.62
CA ILE A 41 15.18 -5.28 -8.81
C ILE A 41 14.57 -4.12 -8.00
N TYR A 42 13.38 -4.32 -7.42
CA TYR A 42 12.63 -3.32 -6.66
C TYR A 42 12.63 -3.61 -5.17
N ASN A 43 12.49 -4.89 -4.79
CA ASN A 43 12.23 -5.28 -3.42
C ASN A 43 12.96 -6.56 -3.02
N TYR A 44 13.29 -6.66 -1.74
CA TYR A 44 13.49 -7.92 -1.06
C TYR A 44 12.11 -8.43 -0.59
N LEU A 45 11.80 -9.69 -0.87
CA LEU A 45 10.46 -10.25 -0.75
C LEU A 45 10.44 -11.42 0.22
N GLN A 46 9.50 -11.40 1.15
CA GLN A 46 9.22 -12.52 2.05
C GLN A 46 7.73 -12.84 2.04
N VAL A 47 7.40 -14.13 1.94
CA VAL A 47 6.05 -14.63 2.15
C VAL A 47 6.05 -15.58 3.33
N LYS A 48 5.20 -15.31 4.32
CA LYS A 48 4.82 -16.24 5.36
C LYS A 48 3.43 -16.78 5.05
N ASP A 49 3.28 -18.09 5.12
CA ASP A 49 2.04 -18.77 4.79
C ASP A 49 1.76 -19.85 5.84
N ASP A 50 0.94 -19.51 6.82
CA ASP A 50 0.53 -20.40 7.91
C ASP A 50 -0.91 -20.90 7.75
N ASP A 51 -1.44 -21.62 8.73
CA ASP A 51 -2.79 -22.19 8.70
C ASP A 51 -3.91 -21.13 8.71
N HIS A 52 -3.61 -19.89 9.07
CA HIS A 52 -4.59 -18.82 9.29
C HIS A 52 -4.43 -17.67 8.31
N THR A 53 -3.19 -17.31 7.99
CA THR A 53 -2.88 -16.12 7.21
C THR A 53 -1.80 -16.38 6.16
N THR A 54 -1.87 -15.59 5.09
CA THR A 54 -0.77 -15.40 4.17
C THR A 54 -0.33 -13.95 4.27
N THR A 55 0.98 -13.72 4.43
CA THR A 55 1.55 -12.39 4.66
C THR A 55 2.67 -12.13 3.66
N LEU A 56 2.64 -10.97 3.00
CA LEU A 56 3.73 -10.45 2.19
C LEU A 56 4.42 -9.32 2.93
N SER A 57 5.74 -9.41 3.04
CA SER A 57 6.60 -8.32 3.51
C SER A 57 7.60 -7.95 2.42
N THR A 58 7.80 -6.65 2.23
CA THR A 58 8.82 -6.09 1.36
C THR A 58 9.83 -5.34 2.20
N ASN A 59 11.12 -5.59 1.95
CA ASN A 59 12.23 -4.98 2.69
C ASN A 59 12.28 -5.33 4.20
N VAL A 60 13.45 -5.71 4.68
CA VAL A 60 13.67 -6.43 5.97
C VAL A 60 13.26 -5.66 7.23
N LEU A 61 13.10 -4.34 7.16
CA LEU A 61 12.97 -3.50 8.34
C LEU A 61 11.58 -2.88 8.55
N PHE A 62 10.66 -2.94 7.59
CA PHE A 62 9.49 -2.09 7.62
C PHE A 62 8.17 -2.80 7.29
N GLY A 63 7.79 -3.71 8.14
CA GLY A 63 6.39 -4.05 8.25
C GLY A 63 5.82 -4.99 7.18
N VAL A 64 4.60 -5.37 7.44
CA VAL A 64 3.78 -6.23 6.60
C VAL A 64 3.07 -5.37 5.56
N GLN A 65 3.33 -5.64 4.29
CA GLN A 65 2.68 -4.94 3.17
C GLN A 65 1.25 -5.42 2.94
N SER A 66 1.04 -6.72 3.06
CA SER A 66 -0.26 -7.32 2.83
C SER A 66 -0.47 -8.53 3.72
N VAL A 67 -1.69 -8.67 4.22
CA VAL A 67 -2.18 -9.86 4.93
C VAL A 67 -3.44 -10.34 4.25
N GLN A 68 -3.61 -11.65 4.15
CA GLN A 68 -4.87 -12.26 3.76
C GLN A 68 -5.27 -13.32 4.77
N ASN A 69 -6.49 -13.26 5.27
CA ASN A 69 -7.06 -14.28 6.13
C ASN A 69 -7.54 -15.47 5.29
N LYS A 70 -7.11 -16.69 5.60
CA LYS A 70 -7.48 -17.91 4.87
C LYS A 70 -8.95 -18.31 5.06
N ASP A 71 -9.60 -17.82 6.12
CA ASP A 71 -11.05 -17.97 6.31
C ASP A 71 -11.86 -16.97 5.47
N GLY A 72 -11.19 -16.10 4.73
CA GLY A 72 -11.77 -15.11 3.83
C GLY A 72 -12.40 -13.91 4.53
N LYS A 73 -12.20 -13.72 5.83
CA LYS A 73 -12.63 -12.51 6.52
C LYS A 73 -11.76 -11.32 6.17
N LEU A 74 -12.32 -10.14 6.36
CA LEU A 74 -11.60 -8.89 6.29
C LEU A 74 -10.48 -8.87 7.34
N THR A 75 -9.40 -8.17 7.05
CA THR A 75 -8.19 -8.14 7.88
C THR A 75 -8.14 -6.97 8.84
N GLY A 76 -8.93 -5.92 8.59
CA GLY A 76 -8.85 -4.63 9.27
C GLY A 76 -7.71 -3.74 8.75
N MET A 77 -7.04 -4.14 7.68
CA MET A 77 -6.00 -3.34 7.03
C MET A 77 -6.63 -2.27 6.11
N TYR A 78 -5.85 -1.30 5.71
CA TYR A 78 -6.27 -0.16 4.92
C TYR A 78 -7.04 -0.52 3.63
N TYR A 79 -6.62 -1.55 2.92
CA TYR A 79 -7.27 -1.99 1.68
C TYR A 79 -8.70 -2.55 1.90
N ASP A 80 -9.05 -2.96 3.11
CA ASP A 80 -10.43 -3.30 3.44
C ASP A 80 -11.29 -2.02 3.52
N TYR A 81 -10.74 -0.94 4.09
CA TYR A 81 -11.39 0.38 4.17
C TYR A 81 -11.50 1.05 2.80
N ALA A 82 -10.52 0.83 1.92
CA ALA A 82 -10.54 1.28 0.53
C ALA A 82 -11.74 0.71 -0.27
N LEU A 83 -12.36 -0.42 0.19
CA LEU A 83 -13.59 -0.96 -0.39
C LEU A 83 -14.80 -0.02 -0.27
N ALA A 84 -14.67 1.09 0.44
CA ALA A 84 -15.65 2.15 0.41
C ALA A 84 -15.73 2.86 -0.95
N ALA A 85 -14.64 2.91 -1.73
CA ALA A 85 -14.62 3.59 -3.03
C ALA A 85 -15.62 3.02 -4.04
N PRO A 86 -15.76 1.70 -4.25
CA PRO A 86 -16.84 1.14 -5.05
C PRO A 86 -18.25 1.54 -4.56
N CYS A 87 -18.49 1.49 -3.24
CA CYS A 87 -19.77 1.93 -2.67
C CYS A 87 -20.02 3.42 -2.90
N MET A 88 -18.99 4.26 -2.79
CA MET A 88 -19.05 5.71 -3.07
C MET A 88 -19.32 5.99 -4.55
N ALA A 89 -18.88 5.11 -5.45
CA ALA A 89 -19.18 5.12 -6.87
C ALA A 89 -20.58 4.52 -7.20
N GLY A 90 -21.37 4.17 -6.19
CA GLY A 90 -22.75 3.68 -6.34
C GLY A 90 -22.86 2.18 -6.61
N MET A 91 -21.82 1.40 -6.33
CA MET A 91 -21.87 -0.06 -6.39
C MET A 91 -22.35 -0.66 -5.06
N ASP A 92 -22.90 -1.85 -5.13
CA ASP A 92 -23.38 -2.59 -3.96
C ASP A 92 -23.10 -4.10 -4.13
N GLY A 93 -23.55 -4.91 -3.19
CA GLY A 93 -23.36 -6.37 -3.20
C GLY A 93 -24.20 -7.13 -4.24
N THR A 94 -24.88 -6.45 -5.16
CA THR A 94 -25.71 -7.09 -6.19
C THR A 94 -24.98 -7.23 -7.53
N ASP A 95 -25.59 -6.87 -8.65
CA ASP A 95 -24.98 -6.97 -9.98
C ASP A 95 -24.28 -5.65 -10.37
N ASN A 96 -22.97 -5.72 -10.55
CA ASN A 96 -22.14 -4.57 -10.98
C ASN A 96 -21.59 -4.80 -12.41
N THR A 97 -22.29 -5.55 -13.25
CA THR A 97 -21.93 -5.75 -14.66
C THR A 97 -21.76 -4.41 -15.38
N GLY A 98 -20.62 -4.21 -16.05
CA GLY A 98 -20.26 -2.96 -16.73
C GLY A 98 -19.61 -1.91 -15.83
N ARG A 99 -19.44 -2.21 -14.55
CA ARG A 99 -18.60 -1.46 -13.64
C ARG A 99 -17.14 -1.94 -13.71
N SER A 100 -16.19 -1.06 -13.44
CA SER A 100 -14.78 -1.38 -13.59
C SER A 100 -13.90 -0.65 -12.57
N ALA A 101 -12.85 -1.33 -12.12
CA ALA A 101 -11.80 -0.74 -11.31
C ALA A 101 -10.43 -0.89 -11.95
N MET A 102 -9.59 0.14 -11.81
CA MET A 102 -8.16 0.10 -12.09
C MET A 102 -7.38 0.24 -10.77
N ILE A 103 -6.33 -0.56 -10.61
CA ILE A 103 -5.46 -0.54 -9.44
C ILE A 103 -4.03 -0.23 -9.89
N LEU A 104 -3.46 0.86 -9.38
CA LEU A 104 -2.10 1.29 -9.64
C LEU A 104 -1.25 0.94 -8.41
N GLY A 105 -0.47 -0.15 -8.52
CA GLY A 105 0.16 -0.85 -7.42
C GLY A 105 -0.72 -2.02 -6.97
N MET A 106 -0.73 -3.11 -7.73
CA MET A 106 -1.58 -4.28 -7.45
C MET A 106 -1.18 -4.99 -6.15
N GLY A 107 0.11 -4.97 -5.80
CA GLY A 107 0.64 -5.64 -4.62
C GLY A 107 0.28 -7.12 -4.59
N SER A 108 -0.14 -7.61 -3.43
CA SER A 108 -0.63 -8.99 -3.26
C SER A 108 -1.96 -9.28 -3.98
N GLY A 109 -2.63 -8.26 -4.50
CA GLY A 109 -3.95 -8.39 -5.12
C GLY A 109 -5.11 -8.57 -4.13
N THR A 110 -4.89 -8.40 -2.83
CA THR A 110 -5.94 -8.58 -1.82
C THR A 110 -7.13 -7.65 -2.06
N TYR A 111 -6.89 -6.37 -2.33
CA TYR A 111 -7.96 -5.42 -2.68
C TYR A 111 -8.72 -5.85 -3.95
N ALA A 112 -7.99 -6.28 -4.99
CA ALA A 112 -8.60 -6.76 -6.23
C ALA A 112 -9.50 -7.99 -5.99
N GLY A 113 -9.01 -8.95 -5.21
CA GLY A 113 -9.78 -10.13 -4.82
C GLY A 113 -11.05 -9.78 -4.04
N TYR A 114 -10.98 -8.80 -3.14
CA TYR A 114 -12.15 -8.31 -2.43
C TYR A 114 -13.13 -7.55 -3.35
N CYS A 115 -12.63 -6.77 -4.31
CA CYS A 115 -13.48 -6.13 -5.31
C CYS A 115 -14.29 -7.17 -6.10
N VAL A 116 -13.67 -8.24 -6.58
CA VAL A 116 -14.36 -9.34 -7.27
C VAL A 116 -15.39 -10.02 -6.36
N ARG A 117 -15.05 -10.22 -5.10
CA ARG A 117 -15.90 -10.90 -4.12
C ARG A 117 -17.12 -10.08 -3.71
N TYR A 118 -16.92 -8.80 -3.35
CA TYR A 118 -17.98 -7.96 -2.77
C TYR A 118 -18.80 -7.22 -3.82
N PHE A 119 -18.29 -7.12 -5.06
CA PHE A 119 -18.95 -6.43 -6.16
C PHE A 119 -19.09 -7.35 -7.39
N PRO A 120 -19.98 -8.35 -7.33
CA PRO A 120 -20.14 -9.32 -8.43
C PRO A 120 -20.39 -8.66 -9.79
N GLY A 121 -19.70 -9.11 -10.82
CA GLY A 121 -19.80 -8.57 -12.18
C GLY A 121 -18.91 -7.38 -12.49
N MET A 122 -18.24 -6.79 -11.49
CA MET A 122 -17.25 -5.75 -11.71
C MET A 122 -15.98 -6.33 -12.36
N THR A 123 -15.46 -5.65 -13.37
CA THR A 123 -14.13 -5.99 -13.95
C THR A 123 -13.04 -5.27 -13.19
N VAL A 124 -11.93 -5.97 -12.93
CA VAL A 124 -10.79 -5.42 -12.20
C VAL A 124 -9.53 -5.64 -13.02
N GLN A 125 -8.78 -4.57 -13.21
CA GLN A 125 -7.46 -4.61 -13.86
C GLN A 125 -6.49 -3.69 -13.12
N GLY A 126 -5.20 -3.89 -13.34
CA GLY A 126 -4.21 -3.00 -12.73
C GLY A 126 -2.79 -3.25 -13.18
N ALA A 127 -1.89 -2.45 -12.64
CA ALA A 127 -0.48 -2.52 -12.89
C ALA A 127 0.29 -2.81 -11.60
N GLU A 128 1.31 -3.65 -11.71
CA GLU A 128 2.32 -3.89 -10.69
C GLU A 128 3.71 -3.76 -11.35
N ILE A 129 4.57 -2.94 -10.77
CA ILE A 129 5.89 -2.72 -11.35
C ILE A 129 6.82 -3.91 -11.11
N ASP A 130 6.61 -4.62 -10.01
CA ASP A 130 7.40 -5.78 -9.63
C ASP A 130 6.72 -7.08 -10.10
N GLY A 131 7.23 -7.66 -11.18
CA GLY A 131 6.70 -8.91 -11.72
C GLY A 131 6.71 -10.08 -10.74
N LYS A 132 7.66 -10.09 -9.76
CA LYS A 132 7.68 -11.13 -8.72
C LYS A 132 6.53 -10.96 -7.74
N ILE A 133 6.15 -9.72 -7.41
CA ILE A 133 4.96 -9.47 -6.58
C ILE A 133 3.69 -9.92 -7.32
N ALA A 134 3.58 -9.65 -8.62
CA ALA A 134 2.46 -10.16 -9.43
C ALA A 134 2.38 -11.70 -9.44
N ASP A 135 3.52 -12.39 -9.51
CA ASP A 135 3.58 -13.85 -9.41
C ASP A 135 3.20 -14.35 -8.00
N ILE A 136 3.65 -13.66 -6.95
CA ILE A 136 3.29 -13.95 -5.55
C ILE A 136 1.78 -13.78 -5.34
N ALA A 137 1.17 -12.74 -5.88
CA ALA A 137 -0.28 -12.51 -5.80
C ALA A 137 -1.08 -13.71 -6.34
N ARG A 138 -0.66 -14.28 -7.45
CA ARG A 138 -1.28 -15.48 -8.02
C ARG A 138 -1.01 -16.74 -7.19
N THR A 139 0.25 -16.93 -6.79
CA THR A 139 0.72 -18.20 -6.19
C THR A 139 0.27 -18.36 -4.74
N TYR A 140 0.34 -17.29 -3.96
CA TYR A 140 0.16 -17.34 -2.51
C TYR A 140 -1.13 -16.66 -2.04
N PHE A 141 -1.59 -15.61 -2.73
CA PHE A 141 -2.77 -14.84 -2.33
C PHE A 141 -4.03 -15.20 -3.11
N GLY A 142 -3.94 -16.14 -4.05
CA GLY A 142 -5.11 -16.64 -4.80
C GLY A 142 -5.81 -15.55 -5.59
N LEU A 143 -5.05 -14.58 -6.13
CA LEU A 143 -5.62 -13.53 -6.98
C LEU A 143 -6.44 -14.15 -8.12
N PRO A 144 -7.74 -13.83 -8.28
CA PRO A 144 -8.61 -14.44 -9.28
C PRO A 144 -8.05 -14.30 -10.71
N GLU A 145 -8.22 -15.34 -11.54
CA GLU A 145 -7.70 -15.35 -12.92
C GLU A 145 -8.30 -14.26 -13.80
N GLU A 146 -9.55 -13.86 -13.52
CA GLU A 146 -10.25 -12.78 -14.21
C GLU A 146 -9.70 -11.37 -13.93
N VAL A 147 -8.89 -11.19 -12.89
CA VAL A 147 -8.19 -9.92 -12.63
C VAL A 147 -7.01 -9.79 -13.57
N GLU A 148 -7.01 -8.78 -14.43
CA GLU A 148 -5.90 -8.50 -15.33
C GLU A 148 -4.79 -7.73 -14.63
N VAL A 149 -3.56 -8.25 -14.66
CA VAL A 149 -2.38 -7.61 -14.07
C VAL A 149 -1.32 -7.39 -15.14
N ALA A 150 -1.00 -6.12 -15.40
CA ALA A 150 0.11 -5.73 -16.24
C ALA A 150 1.38 -5.51 -15.40
N VAL A 151 2.50 -6.11 -15.79
CA VAL A 151 3.80 -5.77 -15.20
C VAL A 151 4.31 -4.49 -15.85
N ALA A 152 4.00 -3.34 -15.23
CA ALA A 152 4.25 -2.02 -15.79
C ALA A 152 4.29 -0.92 -14.72
N ASP A 153 4.89 0.22 -15.06
CA ASP A 153 4.72 1.45 -14.30
C ASP A 153 3.26 1.90 -14.31
N GLY A 154 2.69 2.18 -13.13
CA GLY A 154 1.26 2.49 -12.95
C GLY A 154 0.82 3.73 -13.73
N ARG A 155 1.61 4.81 -13.75
CA ARG A 155 1.28 6.03 -14.50
C ARG A 155 1.32 5.78 -16.01
N ALA A 156 2.34 5.04 -16.49
CA ALA A 156 2.44 4.70 -17.89
C ALA A 156 1.28 3.81 -18.33
N TYR A 157 0.88 2.86 -17.49
CA TYR A 157 -0.26 1.98 -17.76
C TYR A 157 -1.58 2.76 -17.82
N LEU A 158 -1.83 3.63 -16.85
CA LEU A 158 -3.01 4.51 -16.84
C LEU A 158 -3.07 5.37 -18.11
N THR A 159 -1.94 6.04 -18.42
CA THR A 159 -1.89 6.99 -19.56
C THR A 159 -2.03 6.30 -20.93
N ALA A 160 -1.65 5.02 -21.02
CA ALA A 160 -1.82 4.21 -22.23
C ALA A 160 -3.25 3.66 -22.39
N SER A 161 -4.07 3.68 -21.35
CA SER A 161 -5.45 3.21 -21.39
C SER A 161 -6.35 4.23 -22.09
N GLU A 162 -7.28 3.75 -22.91
CA GLU A 162 -8.39 4.56 -23.47
C GLU A 162 -9.69 4.41 -22.66
N GLU A 163 -9.68 3.56 -21.63
CA GLU A 163 -10.86 3.22 -20.83
C GLU A 163 -11.07 4.21 -19.69
N LYS A 164 -12.31 4.24 -19.21
CA LYS A 164 -12.70 4.97 -18.00
C LYS A 164 -13.24 4.01 -16.96
N PHE A 165 -12.92 4.31 -15.71
CA PHE A 165 -13.18 3.44 -14.57
C PHE A 165 -14.16 4.08 -13.59
N ASP A 166 -14.92 3.23 -12.91
CA ASP A 166 -15.74 3.65 -11.79
C ASP A 166 -14.90 3.88 -10.53
N VAL A 167 -13.81 3.09 -10.38
CA VAL A 167 -12.86 3.25 -9.29
C VAL A 167 -11.44 3.21 -9.85
N ILE A 168 -10.60 4.12 -9.37
CA ILE A 168 -9.14 4.03 -9.54
C ILE A 168 -8.51 4.04 -8.16
N MET A 169 -7.86 2.93 -7.78
CA MET A 169 -7.07 2.86 -6.56
C MET A 169 -5.60 3.16 -6.87
N VAL A 170 -5.00 4.03 -6.07
CA VAL A 170 -3.56 4.32 -6.10
C VAL A 170 -2.95 3.81 -4.80
N ASP A 171 -2.27 2.68 -4.88
CA ASP A 171 -1.65 1.98 -3.76
C ASP A 171 -0.19 1.60 -4.08
N ALA A 172 0.53 2.53 -4.65
CA ALA A 172 1.93 2.35 -5.02
C ALA A 172 2.90 3.11 -4.09
N TYR A 173 2.42 3.55 -2.93
CA TYR A 173 3.23 4.24 -1.94
C TYR A 173 3.82 3.22 -0.98
N GLN A 174 5.16 3.16 -0.93
CA GLN A 174 5.88 2.29 -0.02
C GLN A 174 6.26 3.11 1.22
N ASP A 175 5.74 2.73 2.38
CA ASP A 175 6.01 3.28 3.73
C ASP A 175 6.45 4.76 3.78
N ILE A 176 7.66 5.07 3.34
CA ILE A 176 8.29 6.40 3.40
C ILE A 176 8.59 6.94 2.01
N THR A 177 8.56 6.08 0.98
CA THR A 177 8.89 6.47 -0.39
C THR A 177 7.65 6.55 -1.26
N ILE A 178 7.30 7.77 -1.63
CA ILE A 178 6.23 8.04 -2.58
C ILE A 178 6.88 8.28 -3.94
N PRO A 179 6.58 7.48 -4.96
CA PRO A 179 7.09 7.75 -6.29
C PRO A 179 6.59 9.12 -6.77
N PHE A 180 7.53 10.04 -7.07
CA PHE A 180 7.17 11.41 -7.45
C PHE A 180 6.22 11.46 -8.66
N GLN A 181 6.36 10.51 -9.59
CA GLN A 181 5.50 10.38 -10.76
C GLN A 181 4.04 10.04 -10.44
N LEU A 182 3.75 9.55 -9.24
CA LEU A 182 2.40 9.20 -8.77
C LEU A 182 1.85 10.20 -7.73
N SER A 183 2.53 11.33 -7.51
CA SER A 183 2.18 12.31 -6.48
C SER A 183 1.86 13.70 -7.03
N SER A 184 2.06 13.93 -8.31
CA SER A 184 1.94 15.25 -8.93
C SER A 184 0.50 15.59 -9.33
N ARG A 185 0.23 16.89 -9.47
CA ARG A 185 -1.03 17.41 -9.98
C ARG A 185 -1.34 16.86 -11.38
N GLU A 186 -0.34 16.72 -12.22
CA GLU A 186 -0.44 16.18 -13.57
C GLU A 186 -0.86 14.71 -13.55
N PHE A 187 -0.34 13.94 -12.60
CA PHE A 187 -0.76 12.55 -12.41
C PHE A 187 -2.24 12.48 -11.94
N PHE A 188 -2.62 13.25 -10.93
CA PHE A 188 -4.01 13.24 -10.45
C PHE A 188 -4.99 13.78 -11.50
N ALA A 189 -4.56 14.72 -12.35
CA ALA A 189 -5.35 15.15 -13.51
C ALA A 189 -5.57 14.01 -14.51
N ALA A 190 -4.53 13.22 -14.81
CA ALA A 190 -4.66 12.04 -15.65
C ALA A 190 -5.61 11.01 -15.01
N VAL A 191 -5.55 10.78 -13.69
CA VAL A 191 -6.52 9.93 -12.98
C VAL A 191 -7.94 10.45 -13.15
N ALA A 192 -8.15 11.75 -12.94
CA ALA A 192 -9.47 12.37 -13.08
C ALA A 192 -10.04 12.24 -14.52
N GLU A 193 -9.19 12.29 -15.54
CA GLU A 193 -9.59 12.08 -16.95
C GLU A 193 -10.01 10.63 -17.24
N HIS A 194 -9.46 9.65 -16.51
CA HIS A 194 -9.79 8.22 -16.65
C HIS A 194 -10.92 7.76 -15.72
N LEU A 195 -11.47 8.65 -14.89
CA LEU A 195 -12.67 8.34 -14.14
C LEU A 195 -13.94 8.54 -14.97
N LYS A 196 -14.93 7.67 -14.77
CA LYS A 196 -16.32 7.89 -15.23
C LYS A 196 -16.94 9.08 -14.46
N PRO A 197 -18.08 9.63 -14.89
CA PRO A 197 -18.68 10.86 -14.29
C PRO A 197 -18.86 10.79 -12.77
N GLU A 198 -19.25 9.64 -12.22
CA GLU A 198 -19.45 9.43 -10.78
C GLU A 198 -18.29 8.59 -10.16
N GLY A 199 -17.20 8.45 -10.91
CA GLY A 199 -16.05 7.66 -10.49
C GLY A 199 -15.36 8.25 -9.28
N VAL A 200 -14.68 7.38 -8.53
CA VAL A 200 -13.96 7.69 -7.29
C VAL A 200 -12.53 7.21 -7.41
N MET A 201 -11.58 8.10 -7.13
CA MET A 201 -10.20 7.73 -6.82
C MET A 201 -10.10 7.47 -5.32
N VAL A 202 -9.40 6.40 -4.95
CA VAL A 202 -8.99 6.16 -3.57
C VAL A 202 -7.47 6.04 -3.51
N VAL A 203 -6.88 6.67 -2.50
CA VAL A 203 -5.43 6.70 -2.25
C VAL A 203 -5.19 6.33 -0.79
N ASN A 204 -4.37 5.34 -0.55
CA ASN A 204 -3.88 5.04 0.79
C ASN A 204 -2.69 5.92 1.14
N LEU A 205 -2.80 6.66 2.23
CA LEU A 205 -1.70 7.43 2.82
C LEU A 205 -1.23 6.74 4.10
N ASN A 206 -0.08 6.07 4.04
CA ASN A 206 0.53 5.45 5.22
C ASN A 206 1.51 6.42 5.88
N MET A 207 1.00 7.45 6.52
CA MET A 207 1.87 8.45 7.16
C MET A 207 1.26 9.00 8.44
N THR A 208 2.10 9.08 9.46
CA THR A 208 1.74 9.49 10.83
C THR A 208 1.54 10.99 10.99
N SER A 209 2.15 11.84 10.13
CA SER A 209 2.16 13.28 10.34
C SER A 209 1.02 13.99 9.64
N ARG A 210 0.27 14.80 10.41
CA ARG A 210 -0.73 15.78 9.94
C ARG A 210 -0.27 17.22 10.17
N GLU A 211 1.01 17.42 10.38
CA GLU A 211 1.59 18.74 10.61
C GLU A 211 1.58 19.58 9.33
N ASP A 212 1.58 20.90 9.51
CA ASP A 212 1.71 21.84 8.41
C ASP A 212 3.04 21.63 7.66
N GLY A 213 2.97 21.49 6.35
CA GLY A 213 4.11 21.21 5.49
C GLY A 213 4.53 19.72 5.47
N SER A 214 3.73 18.83 6.04
CA SER A 214 3.96 17.38 5.93
C SER A 214 3.69 16.88 4.50
N ILE A 215 4.27 15.73 4.16
CA ILE A 215 4.02 15.09 2.87
C ILE A 215 2.52 14.78 2.66
N ASN A 216 1.80 14.41 3.72
CA ASN A 216 0.37 14.15 3.68
C ASN A 216 -0.41 15.41 3.29
N GLN A 217 -0.05 16.58 3.85
CA GLN A 217 -0.67 17.84 3.45
C GLN A 217 -0.41 18.14 1.98
N TYR A 218 0.84 17.99 1.51
CA TYR A 218 1.17 18.20 0.10
C TYR A 218 0.37 17.30 -0.82
N LEU A 219 0.21 16.02 -0.49
CA LEU A 219 -0.58 15.07 -1.27
C LEU A 219 -2.07 15.44 -1.27
N CYS A 220 -2.65 15.68 -0.09
CA CYS A 220 -4.06 16.05 0.03
C CYS A 220 -4.37 17.36 -0.68
N ASP A 221 -3.53 18.42 -0.54
CA ASP A 221 -3.69 19.68 -1.23
C ASP A 221 -3.57 19.50 -2.75
N THR A 222 -2.65 18.68 -3.21
CA THR A 222 -2.47 18.38 -4.64
C THR A 222 -3.68 17.67 -5.20
N MET A 223 -4.21 16.65 -4.53
CA MET A 223 -5.45 15.98 -4.93
C MET A 223 -6.64 16.94 -4.93
N ALA A 224 -6.82 17.73 -3.88
CA ALA A 224 -7.90 18.72 -3.77
C ALA A 224 -7.77 19.87 -4.79
N SER A 225 -6.60 20.11 -5.36
CA SER A 225 -6.42 21.07 -6.47
C SER A 225 -6.96 20.57 -7.82
N VAL A 226 -7.23 19.27 -7.92
CA VAL A 226 -7.70 18.59 -9.15
C VAL A 226 -9.15 18.15 -9.01
N PHE A 227 -9.51 17.59 -7.86
CA PHE A 227 -10.85 17.06 -7.61
C PHE A 227 -11.73 18.06 -6.89
N ALA A 228 -12.99 18.14 -7.31
CA ALA A 228 -13.97 19.04 -6.71
C ALA A 228 -14.34 18.66 -5.27
N TYR A 229 -14.22 17.38 -4.95
CA TYR A 229 -14.57 16.83 -3.64
C TYR A 229 -13.49 15.84 -3.19
N THR A 230 -12.93 16.10 -2.02
CA THR A 230 -11.93 15.25 -1.37
C THR A 230 -12.39 14.94 0.05
N TYR A 231 -12.36 13.67 0.40
CA TYR A 231 -12.77 13.16 1.71
C TYR A 231 -11.66 12.31 2.31
N LEU A 232 -11.58 12.31 3.63
CA LEU A 232 -10.63 11.50 4.40
C LEU A 232 -11.40 10.57 5.34
N ALA A 233 -10.89 9.36 5.50
CA ALA A 233 -11.31 8.45 6.56
C ALA A 233 -10.07 7.73 7.12
N ASP A 234 -9.89 7.75 8.44
CA ASP A 234 -8.78 7.08 9.10
C ASP A 234 -9.06 5.59 9.26
N VAL A 235 -8.00 4.79 9.16
CA VAL A 235 -8.07 3.35 9.42
C VAL A 235 -7.85 3.12 10.92
N PRO A 236 -8.84 2.62 11.66
CA PRO A 236 -8.74 2.44 13.11
C PRO A 236 -7.56 1.54 13.49
N GLY A 237 -6.78 1.97 14.48
CA GLY A 237 -5.65 1.22 15.00
C GLY A 237 -4.42 1.19 14.10
N ASN A 238 -4.45 1.91 12.98
CA ASN A 238 -3.37 2.06 12.02
C ASN A 238 -2.97 3.52 11.84
N THR A 239 -1.86 3.75 11.13
CA THR A 239 -1.40 5.08 10.72
C THR A 239 -1.92 5.47 9.34
N ASN A 240 -2.74 4.62 8.72
CA ASN A 240 -3.28 4.81 7.40
C ASN A 240 -4.50 5.74 7.41
N THR A 241 -4.61 6.54 6.37
CA THR A 241 -5.78 7.35 6.04
C THR A 241 -6.15 7.10 4.58
N GLU A 242 -7.39 6.73 4.33
CA GLU A 242 -7.92 6.63 2.98
C GLU A 242 -8.40 8.00 2.50
N VAL A 243 -7.94 8.40 1.33
CA VAL A 243 -8.37 9.64 0.66
C VAL A 243 -9.25 9.30 -0.52
N PHE A 244 -10.51 9.74 -0.48
CA PHE A 244 -11.48 9.53 -1.55
C PHE A 244 -11.72 10.82 -2.32
N CYS A 245 -11.49 10.80 -3.63
CA CYS A 245 -11.62 11.97 -4.49
C CYS A 245 -12.59 11.72 -5.63
N THR A 246 -13.44 12.72 -5.93
CA THR A 246 -14.37 12.67 -7.06
C THR A 246 -14.67 14.07 -7.59
N ASN A 247 -15.09 14.16 -8.86
CA ASN A 247 -15.62 15.39 -9.44
C ASN A 247 -17.17 15.45 -9.44
N ALA A 248 -17.83 14.36 -9.00
CA ALA A 248 -19.28 14.31 -8.91
C ALA A 248 -19.78 14.71 -7.52
N PRO A 249 -20.82 15.57 -7.43
CA PRO A 249 -21.46 15.86 -6.14
C PRO A 249 -22.21 14.65 -5.60
N GLY A 250 -22.55 14.68 -4.30
CA GLY A 250 -23.43 13.70 -3.67
C GLY A 250 -22.76 12.36 -3.36
N LEU A 251 -21.44 12.33 -3.18
CA LEU A 251 -20.73 11.10 -2.77
C LEU A 251 -21.24 10.52 -1.45
N PRO A 252 -21.47 11.32 -0.37
CA PRO A 252 -22.01 10.78 0.88
C PRO A 252 -23.39 10.12 0.74
N GLU A 253 -24.26 10.69 -0.10
CA GLU A 253 -25.61 10.18 -0.37
C GLU A 253 -25.55 8.86 -1.17
N ARG A 254 -24.69 8.78 -2.20
CA ARG A 254 -24.45 7.52 -2.94
C ARG A 254 -23.89 6.46 -2.03
N PHE A 255 -22.90 6.81 -1.21
CA PHE A 255 -22.32 5.88 -0.24
C PHE A 255 -23.36 5.35 0.75
N ALA A 256 -24.22 6.23 1.29
CA ALA A 256 -25.29 5.82 2.18
C ALA A 256 -26.29 4.87 1.50
N ALA A 257 -26.66 5.13 0.23
CA ALA A 257 -27.56 4.27 -0.54
C ALA A 257 -26.95 2.89 -0.79
N SER A 258 -25.69 2.81 -1.25
CA SER A 258 -24.97 1.54 -1.46
C SER A 258 -24.83 0.74 -0.18
N ARG A 259 -24.46 1.37 0.93
CA ARG A 259 -24.34 0.73 2.24
C ARG A 259 -25.66 0.11 2.72
N ALA A 260 -26.79 0.74 2.44
CA ALA A 260 -28.09 0.21 2.84
C ALA A 260 -28.46 -1.10 2.12
N ALA A 261 -27.80 -1.40 1.00
CA ALA A 261 -27.99 -2.63 0.22
C ALA A 261 -26.98 -3.74 0.58
N LEU A 262 -25.98 -3.47 1.42
CA LEU A 262 -24.99 -4.48 1.81
C LEU A 262 -25.60 -5.54 2.72
N THR A 263 -25.33 -6.81 2.43
CA THR A 263 -25.86 -7.96 3.16
C THR A 263 -24.81 -8.70 3.99
N ASP A 264 -23.51 -8.54 3.68
CA ASP A 264 -22.42 -9.10 4.46
C ASP A 264 -22.24 -8.27 5.75
N GLY A 265 -22.37 -8.91 6.93
CA GLY A 265 -22.41 -8.20 8.21
C GLY A 265 -21.11 -7.54 8.60
N ASP A 266 -19.97 -8.21 8.35
CA ASP A 266 -18.66 -7.69 8.72
C ASP A 266 -18.27 -6.54 7.77
N TYR A 267 -18.53 -6.71 6.48
CA TYR A 267 -18.28 -5.66 5.49
C TYR A 267 -19.21 -4.44 5.71
N ALA A 268 -20.50 -4.66 5.98
CA ALA A 268 -21.45 -3.58 6.27
C ALA A 268 -21.06 -2.78 7.53
N ALA A 269 -20.58 -3.46 8.57
CA ALA A 269 -20.09 -2.83 9.79
C ALA A 269 -18.87 -1.94 9.52
N MET A 270 -17.90 -2.43 8.76
CA MET A 270 -16.72 -1.67 8.38
C MET A 270 -17.08 -0.44 7.52
N MET A 271 -17.99 -0.58 6.57
CA MET A 271 -18.48 0.56 5.78
C MET A 271 -19.25 1.58 6.64
N ALA A 272 -19.84 1.15 7.75
CA ALA A 272 -20.42 2.07 8.71
C ALA A 272 -19.36 2.87 9.50
N GLU A 273 -18.25 2.24 9.83
CA GLU A 273 -17.10 2.92 10.44
C GLU A 273 -16.52 3.98 9.50
N VAL A 274 -16.25 3.62 8.24
CA VAL A 274 -15.78 4.60 7.22
C VAL A 274 -16.74 5.78 7.10
N ALA A 275 -18.03 5.52 7.07
CA ALA A 275 -19.02 6.61 6.93
C ALA A 275 -19.12 7.50 8.18
N ALA A 276 -18.85 6.97 9.36
CA ALA A 276 -18.86 7.73 10.61
C ALA A 276 -17.62 8.64 10.74
N ASP A 277 -16.51 8.23 10.15
CA ASP A 277 -15.24 8.97 10.18
C ASP A 277 -15.04 9.89 8.96
N LEU A 278 -15.85 9.75 7.91
CA LEU A 278 -15.70 10.44 6.65
C LEU A 278 -15.76 11.96 6.83
N THR A 279 -14.66 12.64 6.57
CA THR A 279 -14.51 14.09 6.72
C THR A 279 -14.17 14.75 5.41
N VAL A 280 -14.67 15.97 5.19
CA VAL A 280 -14.35 16.76 4.00
C VAL A 280 -12.99 17.41 4.17
N TYR A 281 -12.12 17.25 3.19
CA TYR A 281 -10.85 17.96 3.12
C TYR A 281 -10.97 19.20 2.25
N THR A 282 -10.54 20.33 2.81
CA THR A 282 -10.45 21.58 2.05
C THR A 282 -8.98 21.79 1.68
N GLY A 283 -8.72 21.86 0.38
CA GLY A 283 -7.35 22.03 -0.14
C GLY A 283 -6.69 23.32 0.30
N GLY A 284 -5.37 23.32 0.28
CA GLY A 284 -4.48 24.44 0.55
C GLY A 284 -3.52 24.70 -0.62
N ASP A 285 -2.37 25.33 -0.29
CA ASP A 285 -1.39 25.79 -1.29
C ASP A 285 -0.16 24.90 -1.42
N CYS A 286 -0.09 23.79 -0.68
CA CYS A 286 1.04 22.84 -0.73
C CYS A 286 0.88 21.90 -1.94
N LEU A 287 1.39 22.30 -3.10
CA LEU A 287 1.18 21.56 -4.35
C LEU A 287 2.46 20.88 -4.84
N LEU A 288 2.30 19.64 -5.30
CA LEU A 288 3.29 18.86 -6.03
C LEU A 288 2.97 18.92 -7.53
N THR A 289 4.00 19.13 -8.35
CA THR A 289 3.91 19.09 -9.82
C THR A 289 5.03 18.22 -10.36
N ASP A 290 4.94 17.78 -11.61
CA ASP A 290 6.01 16.99 -12.26
C ASP A 290 7.39 17.69 -12.20
N ASP A 291 7.39 19.02 -12.26
CA ASP A 291 8.61 19.82 -12.14
C ASP A 291 9.06 20.07 -10.69
N ARG A 292 8.17 19.85 -9.72
CA ARG A 292 8.42 20.17 -8.31
C ARG A 292 7.66 19.22 -7.38
N ALA A 293 8.22 18.03 -7.19
CA ALA A 293 7.70 17.03 -6.25
C ALA A 293 8.85 16.52 -5.34
N PRO A 294 9.24 17.27 -4.29
CA PRO A 294 10.34 16.89 -3.41
C PRO A 294 9.90 15.80 -2.39
N VAL A 295 9.21 14.77 -2.86
CA VAL A 295 8.61 13.73 -2.02
C VAL A 295 9.64 12.94 -1.22
N GLU A 296 10.82 12.68 -1.79
CA GLU A 296 11.89 11.99 -1.07
C GLU A 296 12.40 12.83 0.13
N VAL A 297 12.54 14.15 -0.07
CA VAL A 297 13.00 15.06 1.02
C VAL A 297 11.94 15.18 2.11
N LEU A 298 10.66 15.21 1.73
CA LEU A 298 9.56 15.24 2.68
C LEU A 298 9.42 13.91 3.42
N GLY A 299 9.59 12.78 2.72
CA GLY A 299 9.59 11.44 3.31
C GLY A 299 10.77 11.22 4.27
N MET A 300 11.97 11.73 3.95
CA MET A 300 13.13 11.68 4.87
C MET A 300 12.87 12.38 6.21
N ARG A 301 12.09 13.46 6.23
CA ARG A 301 11.73 14.11 7.51
C ARG A 301 10.88 13.20 8.38
N VAL A 302 9.93 12.49 7.79
CA VAL A 302 9.11 11.49 8.51
C VAL A 302 10.00 10.38 9.07
N LEU A 303 10.98 9.91 8.28
CA LEU A 303 11.94 8.90 8.73
C LEU A 303 12.79 9.39 9.90
N ASP A 304 13.29 10.63 9.83
CA ASP A 304 14.09 11.24 10.92
C ASP A 304 13.25 11.35 12.20
N GLU A 305 11.97 11.71 12.10
CA GLU A 305 11.05 11.80 13.23
C GLU A 305 10.74 10.42 13.84
N LEU A 306 10.51 9.41 12.99
CA LEU A 306 10.30 8.03 13.44
C LEU A 306 11.54 7.46 14.14
N ILE A 307 12.74 7.66 13.56
CA ILE A 307 13.99 7.22 14.16
C ILE A 307 14.23 7.93 15.49
N ALA A 308 13.99 9.23 15.54
CA ALA A 308 14.15 10.01 16.78
C ALA A 308 13.16 9.52 17.86
N GLY A 309 11.90 9.27 17.51
CA GLY A 309 10.88 8.74 18.40
C GLY A 309 11.21 7.36 18.95
N GLU A 310 11.67 6.44 18.09
CA GLU A 310 12.11 5.11 18.48
C GLU A 310 13.36 5.18 19.40
N LEU A 311 14.34 6.00 19.07
CA LEU A 311 15.53 6.19 19.89
C LEU A 311 15.17 6.76 21.28
N ASP A 312 14.25 7.72 21.35
CA ASP A 312 13.79 8.28 22.62
C ASP A 312 13.00 7.24 23.42
N TYR A 313 12.12 6.44 22.78
CA TYR A 313 11.43 5.33 23.41
C TYR A 313 12.40 4.31 24.04
N TYR A 314 13.41 3.86 23.29
CA TYR A 314 14.42 2.93 23.82
C TYR A 314 15.24 3.54 24.95
N ARG A 315 15.55 4.82 24.86
CA ARG A 315 16.32 5.57 25.85
C ARG A 315 15.56 5.78 27.16
N GLU A 316 14.24 5.96 27.09
CA GLU A 316 13.37 6.15 28.24
C GLU A 316 12.96 4.85 28.92
N ASN A 317 12.81 3.76 28.15
CA ASN A 317 12.25 2.51 28.64
C ASN A 317 13.26 1.41 28.89
N PHE A 318 14.50 1.52 28.36
CA PHE A 318 15.53 0.47 28.48
C PHE A 318 16.86 1.02 28.96
N SER A 319 17.52 0.30 29.87
CA SER A 319 18.91 0.57 30.23
C SER A 319 19.87 0.10 29.11
N LEU A 320 21.08 0.68 29.08
CA LEU A 320 22.11 0.30 28.11
C LEU A 320 22.45 -1.20 28.15
N GLN A 321 22.35 -1.84 29.35
CA GLN A 321 22.59 -3.27 29.52
C GLN A 321 21.49 -4.12 28.91
N GLU A 322 20.22 -3.68 29.01
CA GLU A 322 19.09 -4.37 28.40
C GLU A 322 19.14 -4.27 26.88
N ILE A 323 19.47 -3.09 26.31
CA ILE A 323 19.65 -2.89 24.87
C ILE A 323 20.77 -3.78 24.32
N LEU A 324 21.92 -3.85 25.01
CA LEU A 324 23.01 -4.73 24.60
C LEU A 324 22.66 -6.21 24.73
N GLY A 325 21.78 -6.59 25.66
CA GLY A 325 21.27 -7.95 25.80
C GLY A 325 20.26 -8.36 24.70
N MET A 326 19.61 -7.40 24.04
CA MET A 326 18.72 -7.66 22.90
C MET A 326 19.48 -7.82 21.57
N LEU A 327 20.71 -7.35 21.52
CA LEU A 327 21.59 -7.42 20.32
C LEU A 327 22.54 -8.62 20.32
N GLY A 328 22.57 -9.44 21.36
CA GLY A 328 23.43 -10.63 21.53
C GLY A 328 22.65 -11.83 21.90
#